data_9394e6d595bac89d9aff539ac88dc8a9
#
_entry.id   9394e6d595bac89d9aff539ac88dc8a9
#
_cell.length_a   1.000
_cell.length_b   1.000
_cell.length_c   1.000
_cell.angle_alpha   90.00
_cell.angle_beta   90.00
_cell.angle_gamma   90.00
#
_symmetry.space_group_name_H-M   'P 1'
#
loop_
_entity.id
_entity.type
_entity.pdbx_description
1 polymer ?
#
loop_
_entity_poly.entity_id
_entity_poly.type
_entity_poly.pdbx_seq_one_letter_code
_entity_poly.pdbx_strand_id
1 'polypeptide(L)'
;MAKKLTLNLITPEKPLISNLEVDMVVLPALLGEMGILPGHVKTIVQLGMGSLGYKKDGKEEEFAALGGFVEVLNDVVNVFAENAALADEIDEEAEKQKIKKAKESLSGKDADIDFELAEMELKQAIARMKVKKRHM
;
A
#
# COMPACT_ATOMS: atom_id res chain seq x y z
N MET A 1 -16.48 26.32 1.00
CA MET A 1 -15.80 25.41 0.06
C MET A 1 -15.19 24.25 0.81
N ALA A 2 -15.36 23.05 0.28
CA ALA A 2 -14.73 21.89 0.86
C ALA A 2 -13.20 21.95 0.66
N LYS A 3 -12.45 21.80 1.73
CA LYS A 3 -11.00 21.72 1.64
C LYS A 3 -10.60 20.37 1.05
N LYS A 4 -9.49 20.35 0.39
CA LYS A 4 -8.93 19.14 -0.21
C LYS A 4 -7.57 18.82 0.38
N LEU A 5 -7.22 17.54 0.30
CA LEU A 5 -5.86 17.09 0.57
C LEU A 5 -5.13 16.99 -0.76
N THR A 6 -3.81 17.13 -0.71
CA THR A 6 -2.94 16.85 -1.85
C THR A 6 -2.23 15.53 -1.56
N LEU A 7 -2.40 14.54 -2.42
CA LEU A 7 -1.82 13.21 -2.26
C LEU A 7 -0.65 13.00 -3.19
N ASN A 8 0.46 12.54 -2.64
CA ASN A 8 1.62 12.07 -3.39
C ASN A 8 1.92 10.64 -2.95
N LEU A 9 2.11 9.76 -3.92
CA LEU A 9 2.52 8.37 -3.68
C LEU A 9 3.79 8.11 -4.45
N ILE A 10 4.87 7.89 -3.73
CA ILE A 10 6.22 7.80 -4.27
C ILE A 10 6.83 6.45 -3.89
N THR A 11 7.41 5.77 -4.87
CA THR A 11 8.19 4.55 -4.65
C THR A 11 9.64 4.82 -5.03
N PRO A 12 10.58 3.96 -4.62
CA PRO A 12 11.98 4.13 -5.04
C PRO A 12 12.18 4.13 -6.55
N GLU A 13 11.30 3.47 -7.29
CA GLU A 13 11.41 3.39 -8.75
C GLU A 13 10.85 4.63 -9.45
N LYS A 14 9.71 5.11 -9.00
CA LYS A 14 9.00 6.22 -9.65
C LYS A 14 7.89 6.79 -8.78
N PRO A 15 7.48 8.04 -9.01
CA PRO A 15 6.25 8.54 -8.42
C PRO A 15 5.05 7.90 -9.14
N LEU A 16 4.06 7.44 -8.37
CA LEU A 16 2.83 6.86 -8.90
C LEU A 16 1.68 7.85 -8.91
N ILE A 17 1.63 8.73 -7.93
CA ILE A 17 0.65 9.81 -7.81
C ILE A 17 1.41 11.08 -7.47
N SER A 18 1.14 12.17 -8.22
CA SER A 18 1.78 13.46 -7.99
C SER A 18 0.75 14.57 -7.91
N ASN A 19 0.70 15.25 -6.76
CA ASN A 19 -0.14 16.42 -6.53
C ASN A 19 -1.62 16.21 -6.87
N LEU A 20 -2.16 15.04 -6.52
CA LEU A 20 -3.56 14.73 -6.74
C LEU A 20 -4.41 15.33 -5.64
N GLU A 21 -5.42 16.12 -5.99
CA GLU A 21 -6.39 16.63 -5.02
C GLU A 21 -7.41 15.54 -4.70
N VAL A 22 -7.55 15.24 -3.43
CA VAL A 22 -8.46 14.20 -2.94
C VAL A 22 -9.25 14.70 -1.74
N ASP A 23 -10.37 14.04 -1.44
CA ASP A 23 -11.23 14.39 -0.32
C ASP A 23 -10.81 13.70 0.98
N MET A 24 -10.27 12.49 0.87
CA MET A 24 -9.89 11.67 2.01
C MET A 24 -8.85 10.64 1.59
N VAL A 25 -7.95 10.29 2.50
CA VAL A 25 -6.98 9.21 2.32
C VAL A 25 -7.13 8.20 3.45
N VAL A 26 -7.12 6.92 3.13
CA VAL A 26 -7.11 5.84 4.13
C VAL A 26 -5.78 5.10 3.99
N LEU A 27 -5.04 5.03 5.09
CA LEU A 27 -3.69 4.47 5.12
C LEU A 27 -3.67 3.11 5.83
N PRO A 28 -2.91 2.13 5.31
CA PRO A 28 -2.65 0.90 6.06
C PRO A 28 -1.47 1.13 7.00
N ALA A 29 -1.72 1.86 8.10
CA ALA A 29 -0.68 2.09 9.09
C ALA A 29 -0.30 0.78 9.79
N LEU A 30 0.90 0.73 10.38
CA LEU A 30 1.43 -0.49 10.99
C LEU A 30 0.50 -1.07 12.05
N LEU A 31 -0.16 -0.21 12.83
CA LEU A 31 -1.03 -0.64 13.92
C LEU A 31 -2.53 -0.65 13.57
N GLY A 32 -2.88 -0.43 12.31
CA GLY A 32 -4.27 -0.44 11.84
C GLY A 32 -4.56 0.65 10.84
N GLU A 33 -5.75 0.59 10.24
CA GLU A 33 -6.17 1.60 9.27
C GLU A 33 -6.29 2.98 9.91
N MET A 34 -5.93 3.99 9.14
CA MET A 34 -5.94 5.37 9.58
C MET A 34 -6.53 6.26 8.49
N GLY A 35 -7.58 7.01 8.82
CA GLY A 35 -8.18 7.95 7.88
C GLY A 35 -7.61 9.35 8.04
N ILE A 36 -7.32 10.02 6.93
CA ILE A 36 -6.81 11.39 6.90
C ILE A 36 -7.83 12.26 6.17
N LEU A 37 -8.27 13.30 6.85
CA LEU A 37 -9.17 14.32 6.31
C LEU A 37 -8.46 15.68 6.29
N PRO A 38 -8.95 16.65 5.51
CA PRO A 38 -8.40 18.00 5.55
C PRO A 38 -8.39 18.57 6.96
N GLY A 39 -7.34 19.28 7.32
CA GLY A 39 -7.15 19.82 8.66
C GLY A 39 -6.45 18.85 9.62
N HIS A 40 -6.03 17.68 9.16
CA HIS A 40 -5.34 16.72 10.01
C HIS A 40 -4.03 17.31 10.56
N VAL A 41 -3.75 17.03 11.84
CA VAL A 41 -2.52 17.49 12.47
C VAL A 41 -1.29 16.89 11.80
N LYS A 42 -0.16 17.58 11.90
CA LYS A 42 1.12 17.08 11.43
C LYS A 42 1.39 15.69 12.02
N THR A 43 1.64 14.72 11.15
CA THR A 43 1.78 13.33 11.57
C THR A 43 2.82 12.63 10.68
N ILE A 44 3.60 11.75 11.29
CA ILE A 44 4.46 10.81 10.56
C ILE A 44 4.08 9.42 11.04
N VAL A 45 3.74 8.53 10.12
CA VAL A 45 3.28 7.17 10.43
C VAL A 45 4.06 6.16 9.62
N GLN A 46 4.36 5.04 10.25
CA GLN A 46 4.94 3.90 9.54
C GLN A 46 3.82 3.11 8.88
N LEU A 47 4.02 2.74 7.61
CA LEU A 47 3.09 1.89 6.87
C LEU A 47 3.33 0.42 7.17
N GLY A 48 2.23 -0.32 7.32
CA GLY A 48 2.24 -1.76 7.22
C GLY A 48 2.08 -2.19 5.76
N MET A 49 1.56 -3.37 5.55
CA MET A 49 1.24 -3.89 4.22
C MET A 49 -0.28 -3.99 4.09
N GLY A 50 -0.84 -3.33 3.10
CA GLY A 50 -2.29 -3.33 2.94
C GLY A 50 -2.77 -2.43 1.83
N SER A 51 -4.03 -2.03 1.94
CA SER A 51 -4.68 -1.18 0.95
C SER A 51 -4.59 0.28 1.36
N LEU A 52 -3.99 1.09 0.49
CA LEU A 52 -4.07 2.54 0.58
C LEU A 52 -5.21 2.98 -0.31
N GLY A 53 -6.17 3.71 0.24
CA GLY A 53 -7.32 4.20 -0.50
C GLY A 53 -7.41 5.71 -0.49
N TYR A 54 -8.05 6.28 -1.52
CA TYR A 54 -8.43 7.68 -1.50
C TYR A 54 -9.80 7.87 -2.13
N LYS A 55 -10.48 8.92 -1.70
CA LYS A 55 -11.75 9.34 -2.29
C LYS A 55 -11.53 10.64 -3.06
N LYS A 56 -12.06 10.68 -4.27
CA LYS A 56 -12.02 11.87 -5.11
C LYS A 56 -13.35 12.00 -5.84
N ASP A 57 -14.08 13.09 -5.58
CA ASP A 57 -15.35 13.37 -6.24
C ASP A 57 -16.34 12.19 -6.18
N GLY A 58 -16.45 11.56 -5.02
CA GLY A 58 -17.36 10.44 -4.78
C GLY A 58 -16.84 9.08 -5.25
N LYS A 59 -15.68 9.04 -5.88
CA LYS A 59 -15.08 7.78 -6.35
C LYS A 59 -13.96 7.35 -5.41
N GLU A 60 -13.86 6.05 -5.20
CA GLU A 60 -12.81 5.45 -4.39
C GLU A 60 -11.83 4.71 -5.28
N GLU A 61 -10.55 4.91 -5.03
CA GLU A 61 -9.45 4.19 -5.68
C GLU A 61 -8.59 3.53 -4.61
N GLU A 62 -8.05 2.36 -4.91
CA GLU A 62 -7.19 1.63 -3.99
C GLU A 62 -5.89 1.16 -4.65
N PHE A 63 -4.83 1.16 -3.86
CA PHE A 63 -3.52 0.65 -4.22
C PHE A 63 -3.07 -0.37 -3.18
N ALA A 64 -2.29 -1.34 -3.58
CA ALA A 64 -1.53 -2.13 -2.63
C ALA A 64 -0.31 -1.29 -2.23
N ALA A 65 -0.17 -0.99 -0.95
CA ALA A 65 0.98 -0.26 -0.41
C ALA A 65 1.70 -1.17 0.59
N LEU A 66 2.99 -1.36 0.39
CA LEU A 66 3.75 -2.41 1.07
C LEU A 66 4.98 -1.79 1.73
N GLY A 67 4.82 -1.41 3.00
CA GLY A 67 5.90 -0.83 3.78
C GLY A 67 6.20 0.63 3.45
N GLY A 68 7.01 1.26 4.26
CA GLY A 68 7.40 2.65 4.10
C GLY A 68 6.84 3.54 5.19
N PHE A 69 6.65 4.80 4.88
CA PHE A 69 6.10 5.76 5.84
C PHE A 69 5.30 6.86 5.14
N VAL A 70 4.50 7.56 5.92
CA VAL A 70 3.66 8.67 5.45
C VAL A 70 3.93 9.90 6.29
N GLU A 71 4.04 11.05 5.61
CA GLU A 71 4.09 12.36 6.26
C GLU A 71 2.83 13.12 5.90
N VAL A 72 2.15 13.66 6.91
CA VAL A 72 0.99 14.54 6.73
C VAL A 72 1.37 15.90 7.28
N LEU A 73 1.31 16.93 6.43
CA LEU A 73 1.65 18.30 6.82
C LEU A 73 0.91 19.28 5.93
N ASN A 74 0.15 20.22 6.56
CA ASN A 74 -0.55 21.29 5.85
C ASN A 74 -1.40 20.78 4.68
N ASP A 75 -2.22 19.75 4.94
CA ASP A 75 -3.10 19.11 3.95
C ASP A 75 -2.37 18.46 2.77
N VAL A 76 -1.08 18.19 2.94
CA VAL A 76 -0.30 17.41 1.98
C VAL A 76 0.03 16.05 2.59
N VAL A 77 -0.38 14.99 1.90
CA VAL A 77 -0.12 13.61 2.33
C VAL A 77 0.94 13.04 1.39
N ASN A 78 2.14 12.85 1.91
CA ASN A 78 3.25 12.26 1.17
C ASN A 78 3.45 10.82 1.62
N VAL A 79 3.15 9.88 0.73
CA VAL A 79 3.31 8.45 0.98
C VAL A 79 4.59 7.97 0.30
N PHE A 80 5.53 7.50 1.11
CA PHE A 80 6.79 6.93 0.63
C PHE A 80 6.71 5.41 0.84
N ALA A 81 6.18 4.72 -0.15
CA ALA A 81 6.00 3.27 -0.08
C ALA A 81 7.22 2.54 -0.64
N GLU A 82 7.63 1.48 0.03
CA GLU A 82 8.72 0.63 -0.48
C GLU A 82 8.30 -0.06 -1.77
N ASN A 83 7.04 -0.45 -1.84
CA ASN A 83 6.44 -1.06 -3.02
C ASN A 83 4.98 -0.65 -3.06
N ALA A 84 4.45 -0.41 -4.24
CA ALA A 84 3.04 -0.08 -4.42
C ALA A 84 2.58 -0.53 -5.82
N ALA A 85 1.31 -0.92 -5.92
CA ALA A 85 0.73 -1.36 -7.19
C ALA A 85 -0.75 -0.99 -7.24
N LEU A 86 -1.20 -0.56 -8.42
CA LEU A 86 -2.62 -0.37 -8.70
C LEU A 86 -3.31 -1.73 -8.69
N ALA A 87 -4.55 -1.79 -8.20
CA ALA A 87 -5.32 -3.03 -8.21
C ALA A 87 -5.40 -3.65 -9.61
N ASP A 88 -5.58 -2.82 -10.65
CA ASP A 88 -5.67 -3.29 -12.03
C ASP A 88 -4.35 -3.84 -12.57
N GLU A 89 -3.24 -3.43 -12.01
CA GLU A 89 -1.90 -3.90 -12.43
C GLU A 89 -1.49 -5.21 -11.75
N ILE A 90 -2.24 -5.65 -10.75
CA ILE A 90 -1.92 -6.88 -10.01
C ILE A 90 -2.42 -8.08 -10.81
N ASP A 91 -1.50 -8.99 -11.12
CA ASP A 91 -1.81 -10.26 -11.80
C ASP A 91 -2.09 -11.33 -10.74
N GLU A 92 -3.35 -11.75 -10.63
CA GLU A 92 -3.79 -12.72 -9.62
C GLU A 92 -3.03 -14.04 -9.73
N GLU A 93 -2.83 -14.56 -10.95
CA GLU A 93 -2.11 -15.81 -11.15
C GLU A 93 -0.64 -15.70 -10.73
N ALA A 94 0.01 -14.60 -11.08
CA ALA A 94 1.40 -14.37 -10.68
C ALA A 94 1.54 -14.31 -9.16
N GLU A 95 0.59 -13.65 -8.47
CA GLU A 95 0.61 -13.56 -7.02
C GLU A 95 0.34 -14.92 -6.36
N LYS A 96 -0.56 -15.73 -6.91
CA LYS A 96 -0.81 -17.10 -6.43
C LYS A 96 0.45 -17.97 -6.52
N GLN A 97 1.19 -17.85 -7.62
CA GLN A 97 2.45 -18.58 -7.80
C GLN A 97 3.50 -18.13 -6.78
N LYS A 98 3.60 -16.83 -6.52
CA LYS A 98 4.52 -16.29 -5.50
C LYS A 98 4.17 -16.80 -4.12
N ILE A 99 2.88 -16.83 -3.77
CA ILE A 99 2.41 -17.35 -2.48
C ILE A 99 2.77 -18.82 -2.33
N LYS A 100 2.50 -19.63 -3.34
CA LYS A 100 2.81 -21.05 -3.34
C LYS A 100 4.30 -21.29 -3.15
N LYS A 101 5.12 -20.60 -3.96
CA LYS A 101 6.58 -20.72 -3.91
C LYS A 101 7.15 -20.31 -2.55
N ALA A 102 6.64 -19.20 -1.99
CA ALA A 102 7.09 -18.73 -0.69
C ALA A 102 6.72 -19.72 0.43
N LYS A 103 5.52 -20.29 0.38
CA LYS A 103 5.09 -21.33 1.35
C LYS A 103 5.95 -22.58 1.26
N GLU A 104 6.30 -23.02 0.05
CA GLU A 104 7.18 -24.17 -0.17
C GLU A 104 8.57 -23.90 0.42
N SER A 105 9.11 -22.69 0.19
CA SER A 105 10.39 -22.29 0.76
C SER A 105 10.36 -22.29 2.29
N LEU A 106 9.29 -21.75 2.87
CA LEU A 106 9.12 -21.68 4.33
C LEU A 106 8.87 -23.05 4.98
N SER A 107 8.52 -24.08 4.21
CA SER A 107 8.29 -25.43 4.73
C SER A 107 9.58 -26.17 5.10
N GLY A 108 10.74 -25.58 4.88
CA GLY A 108 12.03 -26.16 5.25
C GLY A 108 12.60 -27.15 4.26
N LYS A 109 12.03 -27.26 3.06
CA LYS A 109 12.51 -28.18 2.02
C LYS A 109 13.80 -27.71 1.33
N ASP A 110 14.12 -26.43 1.47
CA ASP A 110 15.30 -25.83 0.87
C ASP A 110 16.19 -25.28 1.99
N ALA A 111 17.40 -25.81 2.10
CA ALA A 111 18.33 -25.44 3.18
C ALA A 111 19.00 -24.07 2.96
N ASP A 112 18.98 -23.55 1.74
CA ASP A 112 19.68 -22.31 1.37
C ASP A 112 18.76 -21.08 1.26
N ILE A 113 17.57 -21.11 1.87
CA ILE A 113 16.64 -19.99 1.76
C ILE A 113 16.88 -18.94 2.85
N ASP A 114 16.60 -17.71 2.48
CA ASP A 114 16.46 -16.61 3.43
C ASP A 114 15.02 -16.58 3.93
N PHE A 115 14.78 -17.05 5.16
CA PHE A 115 13.45 -17.13 5.73
C PHE A 115 12.78 -15.76 5.86
N GLU A 116 13.55 -14.73 6.21
CA GLU A 116 13.01 -13.37 6.37
C GLU A 116 12.52 -12.83 5.04
N LEU A 117 13.30 -13.04 3.98
CA LEU A 117 12.92 -12.61 2.65
C LEU A 117 11.70 -13.37 2.14
N ALA A 118 11.68 -14.70 2.31
CA ALA A 118 10.55 -15.53 1.88
C ALA A 118 9.26 -15.14 2.62
N GLU A 119 9.35 -14.88 3.93
CA GLU A 119 8.21 -14.44 4.73
C GLU A 119 7.70 -13.08 4.26
N MET A 120 8.60 -12.13 3.98
CA MET A 120 8.25 -10.81 3.47
C MET A 120 7.56 -10.91 2.12
N GLU A 121 8.09 -11.69 1.20
CA GLU A 121 7.50 -11.91 -0.13
C GLU A 121 6.10 -12.51 -0.02
N LEU A 122 5.92 -13.45 0.91
CA LEU A 122 4.60 -14.05 1.16
C LEU A 122 3.60 -13.00 1.64
N LYS A 123 3.98 -12.18 2.62
CA LYS A 123 3.12 -11.12 3.15
C LYS A 123 2.75 -10.10 2.08
N GLN A 124 3.72 -9.70 1.26
CA GLN A 124 3.48 -8.76 0.16
C GLN A 124 2.51 -9.34 -0.87
N ALA A 125 2.70 -10.59 -1.26
CA ALA A 125 1.83 -11.24 -2.25
C ALA A 125 0.39 -11.40 -1.71
N ILE A 126 0.24 -11.75 -0.43
CA ILE A 126 -1.07 -11.84 0.22
C ILE A 126 -1.75 -10.46 0.23
N ALA A 127 -1.01 -9.40 0.55
CA ALA A 127 -1.57 -8.04 0.57
C ALA A 127 -2.06 -7.62 -0.82
N ARG A 128 -1.27 -7.89 -1.87
CA ARG A 128 -1.66 -7.60 -3.25
C ARG A 128 -2.92 -8.37 -3.65
N MET A 129 -3.00 -9.64 -3.29
CA MET A 129 -4.18 -10.46 -3.57
C MET A 129 -5.44 -9.92 -2.91
N LYS A 130 -5.34 -9.43 -1.67
CA LYS A 130 -6.49 -8.85 -0.98
C LYS A 130 -7.00 -7.60 -1.70
N VAL A 131 -6.09 -6.74 -2.16
CA VAL A 131 -6.46 -5.53 -2.91
C VAL A 131 -7.10 -5.93 -4.24
N LYS A 132 -6.51 -6.88 -4.95
CA LYS A 132 -7.04 -7.35 -6.24
C LYS A 132 -8.45 -7.91 -6.11
N LYS A 133 -8.71 -8.72 -5.09
CA LYS A 133 -10.01 -9.34 -4.86
C LYS A 133 -11.11 -8.33 -4.53
N ARG A 134 -10.78 -7.22 -3.88
CA ARG A 134 -11.75 -6.15 -3.60
C ARG A 134 -12.24 -5.47 -4.87
N HIS A 135 -11.45 -5.51 -5.95
CA HIS A 135 -11.75 -4.84 -7.22
C HIS A 135 -12.20 -5.77 -8.34
N MET A 136 -12.49 -7.02 -8.00
CA MET A 136 -13.01 -7.99 -8.97
C MET A 136 -14.53 -7.96 -9.07
#